data_22bce71e135905ca86dfbae65a84484a
#
_entry.id   22bce71e135905ca86dfbae65a84484a
#
_cell.length_a   1.000
_cell.length_b   1.000
_cell.length_c   1.000
_cell.angle_alpha   90.00
_cell.angle_beta   90.00
_cell.angle_gamma   90.00
#
_symmetry.space_group_name_H-M   'P 1'
#
loop_
_entity.id
_entity.type
_entity.pdbx_description
1 polymer ?
#
loop_
_entity_poly.entity_id
_entity_poly.type
_entity_poly.pdbx_seq_one_letter_code
_entity_poly.pdbx_strand_id
1 'polypeptide(L)'
;MKVSVVVPVRDEERSIRELLDSLLTQTRPPDEIVITDGGSTDATPQIIEEYIHNGAPVRLIRAGAALPGRGRNLGAAQASHEWLGFTDAGIRLENNWLEALVAKAEADENVDVVYGSWQPVTDTFFKQCAAIAYVPPPTSHGGIITRPRFIASTLLRREAWQAVNGFPEELRSAEDLIFMDRVENAGYRFVFEPRAQVHWDLRPTLWSTFKRFVVYSRNNIRAGLFRQWQATVLFKYYGVLAVLLAAVLIFKPSLVWFPIAAWLLLLTARAAVAIRRNRFCYPASLLQNLARGAMVMPLIAVLDAAAILGSIQWLLLDCFRWSRKTPVEAGNGA
;
A
#
# COMPACT_ATOMS: atom_id res chain seq x y z
N MET A 1 -26.05 1.21 -12.65
CA MET A 1 -24.72 0.67 -13.03
C MET A 1 -24.51 -0.68 -12.37
N LYS A 2 -23.90 -1.69 -13.06
CA LYS A 2 -23.52 -2.99 -12.49
C LYS A 2 -22.02 -3.05 -12.21
N VAL A 3 -21.64 -3.67 -11.10
CA VAL A 3 -20.26 -3.68 -10.59
C VAL A 3 -19.80 -5.09 -10.24
N SER A 4 -18.62 -5.48 -10.75
CA SER A 4 -17.88 -6.65 -10.28
C SER A 4 -16.78 -6.21 -9.31
N VAL A 5 -16.78 -6.72 -8.07
CA VAL A 5 -15.69 -6.46 -7.12
C VAL A 5 -14.64 -7.56 -7.23
N VAL A 6 -13.40 -7.17 -7.49
CA VAL A 6 -12.24 -8.06 -7.68
C VAL A 6 -11.36 -8.05 -6.43
N VAL A 7 -11.08 -9.23 -5.89
CA VAL A 7 -10.29 -9.40 -4.65
C VAL A 7 -9.20 -10.44 -4.84
N PRO A 8 -7.91 -10.09 -4.86
CA PRO A 8 -6.84 -11.06 -4.78
C PRO A 8 -6.66 -11.52 -3.33
N VAL A 9 -6.54 -12.83 -3.12
CA VAL A 9 -6.34 -13.41 -1.78
C VAL A 9 -5.18 -14.40 -1.78
N ARG A 10 -4.51 -14.53 -0.62
CA ARG A 10 -3.57 -15.61 -0.36
C ARG A 10 -3.32 -15.76 1.14
N ASP A 11 -3.62 -16.94 1.68
CA ASP A 11 -3.45 -17.28 3.11
C ASP A 11 -4.19 -16.27 4.03
N GLU A 12 -5.51 -16.10 3.80
CA GLU A 12 -6.38 -15.11 4.45
C GLU A 12 -7.54 -15.76 5.23
N GLU A 13 -7.36 -16.98 5.72
CA GLU A 13 -8.42 -17.71 6.47
C GLU A 13 -9.02 -16.91 7.64
N ARG A 14 -8.23 -15.98 8.22
CA ARG A 14 -8.64 -15.17 9.38
C ARG A 14 -9.48 -13.95 9.01
N SER A 15 -9.36 -13.46 7.79
CA SER A 15 -9.93 -12.17 7.35
C SER A 15 -10.96 -12.31 6.23
N ILE A 16 -10.90 -13.41 5.46
CA ILE A 16 -11.74 -13.56 4.26
C ILE A 16 -13.24 -13.61 4.59
N ARG A 17 -13.63 -14.22 5.71
CA ARG A 17 -15.04 -14.28 6.14
C ARG A 17 -15.57 -12.89 6.45
N GLU A 18 -14.83 -12.11 7.24
CA GLU A 18 -15.20 -10.71 7.56
C GLU A 18 -15.35 -9.86 6.30
N LEU A 19 -14.45 -10.02 5.31
CA LEU A 19 -14.53 -9.28 4.05
C LEU A 19 -15.77 -9.68 3.24
N LEU A 20 -16.05 -10.97 3.09
CA LEU A 20 -17.21 -11.45 2.34
C LEU A 20 -18.52 -10.99 2.98
N ASP A 21 -18.64 -11.11 4.30
CA ASP A 21 -19.81 -10.60 5.04
C ASP A 21 -19.97 -9.08 4.83
N SER A 22 -18.88 -8.33 4.92
CA SER A 22 -18.87 -6.87 4.69
C SER A 22 -19.31 -6.50 3.26
N LEU A 23 -18.89 -7.25 2.23
CA LEU A 23 -19.31 -7.01 0.85
C LEU A 23 -20.78 -7.35 0.61
N LEU A 24 -21.28 -8.44 1.21
CA LEU A 24 -22.67 -8.89 1.04
C LEU A 24 -23.67 -8.03 1.82
N THR A 25 -23.22 -7.36 2.89
CA THR A 25 -24.06 -6.50 3.73
C THR A 25 -23.91 -5.01 3.43
N GLN A 26 -23.23 -4.64 2.32
CA GLN A 26 -23.17 -3.24 1.87
C GLN A 26 -24.59 -2.68 1.64
N THR A 27 -24.78 -1.37 1.87
CA THR A 27 -26.04 -0.68 1.51
C THR A 27 -26.37 -0.83 0.02
N ARG A 28 -25.35 -0.99 -0.80
CA ARG A 28 -25.39 -1.43 -2.20
C ARG A 28 -24.45 -2.63 -2.37
N PRO A 29 -24.93 -3.86 -2.30
CA PRO A 29 -24.10 -5.04 -2.55
C PRO A 29 -23.55 -5.05 -3.98
N PRO A 30 -22.37 -5.64 -4.22
CA PRO A 30 -21.85 -5.84 -5.57
C PRO A 30 -22.72 -6.82 -6.35
N ASP A 31 -22.84 -6.63 -7.65
CA ASP A 31 -23.56 -7.56 -8.54
C ASP A 31 -22.78 -8.86 -8.75
N GLU A 32 -21.47 -8.83 -8.56
CA GLU A 32 -20.55 -9.97 -8.64
C GLU A 32 -19.32 -9.72 -7.76
N ILE A 33 -18.84 -10.76 -7.10
CA ILE A 33 -17.58 -10.78 -6.35
C ILE A 33 -16.68 -11.83 -7.00
N VAL A 34 -15.54 -11.40 -7.56
CA VAL A 34 -14.55 -12.27 -8.19
C VAL A 34 -13.32 -12.36 -7.30
N ILE A 35 -13.14 -13.51 -6.67
CA ILE A 35 -11.98 -13.76 -5.80
C ILE A 35 -10.95 -14.57 -6.57
N THR A 36 -9.70 -14.11 -6.55
CA THR A 36 -8.57 -14.83 -7.15
C THR A 36 -7.64 -15.34 -6.06
N ASP A 37 -7.61 -16.66 -5.88
CA ASP A 37 -6.73 -17.31 -4.93
C ASP A 37 -5.34 -17.51 -5.50
N GLY A 38 -4.36 -16.80 -4.94
CA GLY A 38 -2.94 -16.82 -5.30
C GLY A 38 -2.18 -18.04 -4.77
N GLY A 39 -2.84 -19.17 -4.57
CA GLY A 39 -2.25 -20.42 -4.08
C GLY A 39 -2.17 -20.44 -2.55
N SER A 40 -3.31 -20.23 -1.90
CA SER A 40 -3.43 -20.40 -0.45
C SER A 40 -3.16 -21.84 -0.03
N THR A 41 -2.55 -21.99 1.14
CA THR A 41 -2.21 -23.26 1.77
C THR A 41 -3.02 -23.50 3.05
N ASP A 42 -3.80 -22.51 3.47
CA ASP A 42 -4.70 -22.53 4.62
C ASP A 42 -6.17 -22.78 4.18
N ALA A 43 -7.15 -22.56 5.07
CA ALA A 43 -8.55 -22.77 4.80
C ALA A 43 -9.24 -21.68 3.94
N THR A 44 -8.49 -20.71 3.39
CA THR A 44 -9.06 -19.61 2.60
C THR A 44 -9.98 -20.09 1.46
N PRO A 45 -9.57 -21.03 0.58
CA PRO A 45 -10.43 -21.47 -0.52
C PRO A 45 -11.70 -22.17 -0.06
N GLN A 46 -11.62 -22.98 0.99
CA GLN A 46 -12.76 -23.71 1.55
C GLN A 46 -13.80 -22.75 2.11
N ILE A 47 -13.36 -21.70 2.81
CA ILE A 47 -14.25 -20.66 3.33
C ILE A 47 -14.99 -19.97 2.18
N ILE A 48 -14.30 -19.63 1.08
CA ILE A 48 -14.93 -18.98 -0.07
C ILE A 48 -15.96 -19.91 -0.73
N GLU A 49 -15.65 -21.21 -0.85
CA GLU A 49 -16.55 -22.21 -1.42
C GLU A 49 -17.84 -22.39 -0.59
N GLU A 50 -17.78 -22.21 0.74
CA GLU A 50 -18.98 -22.17 1.60
C GLU A 50 -19.95 -21.05 1.17
N TYR A 51 -19.44 -19.84 0.88
CA TYR A 51 -20.29 -18.72 0.43
C TYR A 51 -20.89 -18.99 -0.96
N ILE A 52 -20.12 -19.57 -1.88
CA ILE A 52 -20.60 -19.94 -3.21
C ILE A 52 -21.73 -20.99 -3.08
N HIS A 53 -21.52 -22.00 -2.24
CA HIS A 53 -22.52 -23.06 -2.01
C HIS A 53 -23.82 -22.52 -1.40
N ASN A 54 -23.72 -21.49 -0.57
CA ASN A 54 -24.85 -20.79 0.03
C ASN A 54 -25.53 -19.77 -0.91
N GLY A 55 -25.15 -19.75 -2.21
CA GLY A 55 -25.78 -18.92 -3.23
C GLY A 55 -25.33 -17.46 -3.26
N ALA A 56 -24.24 -17.10 -2.58
CA ALA A 56 -23.67 -15.76 -2.70
C ALA A 56 -23.15 -15.49 -4.13
N PRO A 57 -23.21 -14.25 -4.65
CA PRO A 57 -22.72 -13.87 -5.99
C PRO A 57 -21.19 -13.85 -6.04
N VAL A 58 -20.56 -14.91 -5.57
CA VAL A 58 -19.10 -15.05 -5.44
C VAL A 58 -18.59 -16.06 -6.46
N ARG A 59 -17.52 -15.72 -7.15
CA ARG A 59 -16.77 -16.61 -8.03
C ARG A 59 -15.34 -16.75 -7.53
N LEU A 60 -14.85 -17.98 -7.39
CA LEU A 60 -13.48 -18.29 -7.03
C LEU A 60 -12.68 -18.70 -8.27
N ILE A 61 -11.53 -18.02 -8.48
CA ILE A 61 -10.54 -18.37 -9.50
C ILE A 61 -9.30 -18.87 -8.78
N ARG A 62 -8.92 -20.12 -9.01
CA ARG A 62 -7.67 -20.69 -8.49
C ARG A 62 -6.52 -20.30 -9.41
N ALA A 63 -5.78 -19.25 -9.04
CA ALA A 63 -4.73 -18.63 -9.89
C ALA A 63 -3.35 -19.30 -9.73
N GLY A 64 -3.23 -20.34 -8.88
CA GLY A 64 -1.94 -20.93 -8.53
C GLY A 64 -1.05 -19.90 -7.81
N ALA A 65 0.26 -19.99 -7.97
CA ALA A 65 1.21 -19.07 -7.34
C ALA A 65 1.16 -17.67 -7.99
N ALA A 66 0.06 -16.94 -7.82
CA ALA A 66 -0.12 -15.59 -8.36
C ALA A 66 0.26 -14.51 -7.33
N LEU A 67 0.96 -13.48 -7.79
CA LEU A 67 1.17 -12.23 -7.06
C LEU A 67 -0.07 -11.32 -7.18
N PRO A 68 -0.23 -10.29 -6.31
CA PRO A 68 -1.44 -9.48 -6.30
C PRO A 68 -1.84 -8.88 -7.64
N GLY A 69 -0.88 -8.35 -8.41
CA GLY A 69 -1.14 -7.79 -9.74
C GLY A 69 -1.73 -8.82 -10.71
N ARG A 70 -1.14 -10.02 -10.77
CA ARG A 70 -1.68 -11.12 -11.58
C ARG A 70 -3.05 -11.57 -11.07
N GLY A 71 -3.24 -11.64 -9.76
CA GLY A 71 -4.54 -11.95 -9.18
C GLY A 71 -5.62 -10.96 -9.63
N ARG A 72 -5.34 -9.65 -9.53
CA ARG A 72 -6.28 -8.61 -9.99
C ARG A 72 -6.52 -8.69 -11.50
N ASN A 73 -5.50 -8.97 -12.31
CA ASN A 73 -5.67 -9.13 -13.76
C ASN A 73 -6.58 -10.31 -14.11
N LEU A 74 -6.36 -11.46 -13.50
CA LEU A 74 -7.19 -12.65 -13.72
C LEU A 74 -8.64 -12.40 -13.30
N GLY A 75 -8.84 -11.74 -12.15
CA GLY A 75 -10.16 -11.38 -11.68
C GLY A 75 -10.86 -10.38 -12.59
N ALA A 76 -10.17 -9.31 -13.00
CA ALA A 76 -10.70 -8.31 -13.92
C ALA A 76 -11.05 -8.89 -15.28
N ALA A 77 -10.23 -9.81 -15.81
CA ALA A 77 -10.49 -10.47 -17.10
C ALA A 77 -11.75 -11.36 -17.07
N GLN A 78 -12.04 -12.00 -15.93
CA GLN A 78 -13.20 -12.87 -15.77
C GLN A 78 -14.43 -12.20 -15.18
N ALA A 79 -14.32 -10.98 -14.69
CA ALA A 79 -15.44 -10.19 -14.21
C ALA A 79 -16.46 -9.94 -15.34
N SER A 80 -17.75 -9.91 -15.01
CA SER A 80 -18.84 -9.84 -16.02
C SER A 80 -19.24 -8.41 -16.36
N HIS A 81 -18.93 -7.42 -15.49
CA HIS A 81 -19.45 -6.06 -15.60
C HIS A 81 -18.44 -5.04 -16.09
N GLU A 82 -18.91 -3.94 -16.63
CA GLU A 82 -18.11 -2.83 -17.16
C GLU A 82 -17.33 -2.09 -16.06
N TRP A 83 -17.90 -2.00 -14.87
CA TRP A 83 -17.28 -1.34 -13.74
C TRP A 83 -16.64 -2.36 -12.80
N LEU A 84 -15.35 -2.14 -12.52
CA LEU A 84 -14.53 -2.99 -11.67
C LEU A 84 -14.23 -2.27 -10.35
N GLY A 85 -14.74 -2.80 -9.26
CA GLY A 85 -14.34 -2.41 -7.92
C GLY A 85 -13.13 -3.23 -7.45
N PHE A 86 -12.15 -2.61 -6.82
CA PHE A 86 -11.00 -3.31 -6.25
C PHE A 86 -10.95 -3.11 -4.74
N THR A 87 -10.76 -4.21 -4.03
CA THR A 87 -10.42 -4.21 -2.60
C THR A 87 -9.47 -5.36 -2.30
N ASP A 88 -8.91 -5.39 -1.10
CA ASP A 88 -7.96 -6.41 -0.67
C ASP A 88 -8.49 -7.16 0.56
N ALA A 89 -8.12 -8.42 0.74
CA ALA A 89 -8.35 -9.15 1.97
C ALA A 89 -7.62 -8.48 3.16
N GLY A 90 -8.25 -8.50 4.34
CA GLY A 90 -7.73 -7.80 5.53
C GLY A 90 -8.01 -6.29 5.56
N ILE A 91 -8.77 -5.78 4.59
CA ILE A 91 -9.36 -4.43 4.60
C ILE A 91 -10.79 -4.51 5.15
N ARG A 92 -11.14 -3.59 6.05
CA ARG A 92 -12.53 -3.43 6.52
C ARG A 92 -13.18 -2.29 5.76
N LEU A 93 -14.33 -2.58 5.14
CA LEU A 93 -15.10 -1.63 4.36
C LEU A 93 -16.15 -0.95 5.24
N GLU A 94 -16.39 0.35 5.07
CA GLU A 94 -17.59 0.98 5.61
C GLU A 94 -18.83 0.48 4.87
N ASN A 95 -19.97 0.39 5.54
CA ASN A 95 -21.20 -0.20 4.98
C ASN A 95 -21.70 0.48 3.70
N ASN A 96 -21.36 1.75 3.49
CA ASN A 96 -21.74 2.52 2.31
C ASN A 96 -20.60 2.67 1.28
N TRP A 97 -19.54 1.88 1.41
CA TRP A 97 -18.34 2.01 0.58
C TRP A 97 -18.63 1.92 -0.92
N LEU A 98 -19.32 0.86 -1.35
CA LEU A 98 -19.62 0.65 -2.77
C LEU A 98 -20.69 1.62 -3.27
N GLU A 99 -21.71 1.91 -2.45
CA GLU A 99 -22.74 2.90 -2.77
C GLU A 99 -22.13 4.28 -3.05
N ALA A 100 -21.19 4.72 -2.22
CA ALA A 100 -20.53 6.01 -2.37
C ALA A 100 -19.68 6.08 -3.65
N LEU A 101 -18.92 5.02 -3.97
CA LEU A 101 -18.15 4.95 -5.21
C LEU A 101 -19.07 5.00 -6.44
N VAL A 102 -20.13 4.22 -6.42
CA VAL A 102 -21.10 4.14 -7.53
C VAL A 102 -21.84 5.45 -7.73
N ALA A 103 -22.38 6.03 -6.65
CA ALA A 103 -23.08 7.33 -6.73
C ALA A 103 -22.18 8.44 -7.30
N LYS A 104 -20.88 8.41 -6.98
CA LYS A 104 -19.91 9.36 -7.52
C LYS A 104 -19.66 9.15 -9.01
N ALA A 105 -19.57 7.90 -9.47
CA ALA A 105 -19.39 7.57 -10.87
C ALA A 105 -20.64 7.89 -11.70
N GLU A 106 -21.85 7.67 -11.15
CA GLU A 106 -23.12 7.96 -11.82
C GLU A 106 -23.41 9.46 -11.88
N ALA A 107 -22.83 10.27 -10.99
CA ALA A 107 -23.05 11.73 -10.96
C ALA A 107 -22.31 12.49 -12.08
N ASP A 108 -21.32 11.88 -12.75
CA ASP A 108 -20.53 12.51 -13.80
C ASP A 108 -20.08 11.45 -14.83
N GLU A 109 -20.70 11.45 -16.01
CA GLU A 109 -20.44 10.49 -17.09
C GLU A 109 -19.00 10.50 -17.62
N ASN A 110 -18.27 11.59 -17.39
CA ASN A 110 -16.87 11.70 -17.79
C ASN A 110 -15.89 11.12 -16.77
N VAL A 111 -16.37 10.52 -15.67
CA VAL A 111 -15.51 9.88 -14.68
C VAL A 111 -15.17 8.46 -15.13
N ASP A 112 -13.89 8.14 -15.10
CA ASP A 112 -13.40 6.79 -15.42
C ASP A 112 -12.96 6.03 -14.19
N VAL A 113 -12.45 6.74 -13.18
CA VAL A 113 -11.93 6.17 -11.94
C VAL A 113 -12.41 6.97 -10.74
N VAL A 114 -13.10 6.29 -9.84
CA VAL A 114 -13.43 6.83 -8.50
C VAL A 114 -12.55 6.14 -7.47
N TYR A 115 -11.82 6.91 -6.68
CA TYR A 115 -11.06 6.36 -5.56
C TYR A 115 -11.55 6.91 -4.23
N GLY A 116 -11.62 6.04 -3.25
CA GLY A 116 -12.11 6.35 -1.92
C GLY A 116 -11.02 6.79 -0.95
N SER A 117 -11.45 7.01 0.27
CA SER A 117 -10.60 7.31 1.41
C SER A 117 -10.19 6.04 2.16
N TRP A 118 -9.10 6.13 2.92
CA TRP A 118 -8.67 5.04 3.79
C TRP A 118 -8.13 5.58 5.10
N GLN A 119 -8.31 4.82 6.17
CA GLN A 119 -7.83 5.17 7.50
C GLN A 119 -7.02 3.99 8.07
N PRO A 120 -5.87 4.26 8.72
CA PRO A 120 -5.18 3.23 9.45
C PRO A 120 -5.95 2.87 10.72
N VAL A 121 -6.05 1.59 11.04
CA VAL A 121 -6.56 1.12 12.34
C VAL A 121 -5.50 1.41 13.40
N THR A 122 -5.87 2.22 14.40
CA THR A 122 -4.96 2.69 15.46
C THR A 122 -5.50 2.36 16.85
N ASP A 123 -5.98 1.14 17.01
CA ASP A 123 -6.59 0.58 18.22
C ASP A 123 -5.59 0.35 19.37
N THR A 124 -4.30 0.33 19.08
CA THR A 124 -3.23 0.20 20.07
C THR A 124 -2.25 1.36 20.02
N PHE A 125 -1.56 1.62 21.14
CA PHE A 125 -0.51 2.64 21.19
C PHE A 125 0.60 2.38 20.13
N PHE A 126 0.98 1.11 19.93
CA PHE A 126 1.94 0.75 18.89
C PHE A 126 1.44 1.14 17.49
N LYS A 127 0.20 0.79 17.14
CA LYS A 127 -0.37 1.12 15.81
C LYS A 127 -0.55 2.63 15.62
N GLN A 128 -0.87 3.39 16.69
CA GLN A 128 -0.85 4.86 16.62
C GLN A 128 0.54 5.39 16.26
N CYS A 129 1.58 4.91 16.94
CA CYS A 129 2.97 5.28 16.65
C CYS A 129 3.41 4.83 15.26
N ALA A 130 2.97 3.66 14.81
CA ALA A 130 3.21 3.15 13.47
C ALA A 130 2.56 4.04 12.40
N ALA A 131 1.30 4.45 12.62
CA ALA A 131 0.62 5.41 11.75
C ALA A 131 1.39 6.74 11.66
N ILE A 132 1.86 7.27 12.78
CA ILE A 132 2.68 8.50 12.82
C ILE A 132 4.01 8.31 12.06
N ALA A 133 4.64 7.14 12.16
CA ALA A 133 5.96 6.89 11.60
C ALA A 133 5.95 6.72 10.07
N TYR A 134 4.96 6.01 9.50
CA TYR A 134 5.02 5.64 8.08
C TYR A 134 3.71 5.80 7.28
N VAL A 135 2.59 6.15 7.91
CA VAL A 135 1.37 6.45 7.15
C VAL A 135 1.40 7.92 6.72
N PRO A 136 1.23 8.23 5.42
CA PRO A 136 1.13 9.61 4.98
C PRO A 136 -0.03 10.31 5.68
N PRO A 137 0.18 11.49 6.29
CA PRO A 137 -0.94 12.25 6.86
C PRO A 137 -1.89 12.66 5.73
N PRO A 138 -3.19 12.81 6.03
CA PRO A 138 -4.12 13.37 5.07
C PRO A 138 -3.73 14.80 4.74
N THR A 139 -3.98 15.21 3.50
CA THR A 139 -3.87 16.61 3.05
C THR A 139 -5.27 17.23 3.02
N SER A 140 -5.36 18.53 3.28
CA SER A 140 -6.62 19.26 3.19
C SER A 140 -6.52 20.33 2.11
N HIS A 141 -7.47 20.31 1.17
CA HIS A 141 -7.61 21.31 0.14
C HIS A 141 -9.06 21.79 0.14
N GLY A 142 -9.27 23.08 0.41
CA GLY A 142 -10.63 23.66 0.46
C GLY A 142 -11.56 22.99 1.49
N GLY A 143 -11.03 22.50 2.62
CA GLY A 143 -11.80 21.80 3.66
C GLY A 143 -12.04 20.30 3.38
N ILE A 144 -11.68 19.81 2.20
CA ILE A 144 -11.79 18.38 1.85
C ILE A 144 -10.49 17.69 2.28
N ILE A 145 -10.62 16.67 3.13
CA ILE A 145 -9.49 15.82 3.54
C ILE A 145 -9.28 14.75 2.47
N THR A 146 -8.09 14.75 1.87
CA THR A 146 -7.71 13.76 0.86
C THR A 146 -6.56 12.89 1.36
N ARG A 147 -6.49 11.65 0.87
CA ARG A 147 -5.36 10.74 1.02
C ARG A 147 -4.82 10.31 -0.33
N PRO A 148 -3.59 9.82 -0.42
CA PRO A 148 -3.08 9.22 -1.66
C PRO A 148 -4.04 8.13 -2.16
N ARG A 149 -4.09 7.96 -3.47
CA ARG A 149 -4.88 6.91 -4.13
C ARG A 149 -4.53 5.53 -3.55
N PHE A 150 -5.53 4.69 -3.38
CA PHE A 150 -5.38 3.37 -2.79
C PHE A 150 -6.27 2.39 -3.56
N ILE A 151 -5.66 1.41 -4.20
CA ILE A 151 -6.38 0.46 -5.06
C ILE A 151 -7.49 -0.30 -4.31
N ALA A 152 -7.27 -0.61 -3.02
CA ALA A 152 -8.26 -1.32 -2.21
C ALA A 152 -9.53 -0.50 -1.89
N SER A 153 -9.62 0.75 -2.36
CA SER A 153 -10.84 1.54 -2.38
C SER A 153 -10.95 2.26 -3.72
N THR A 154 -11.13 1.50 -4.79
CA THR A 154 -11.19 2.06 -6.15
C THR A 154 -12.27 1.37 -6.97
N LEU A 155 -13.02 2.15 -7.74
CA LEU A 155 -13.96 1.72 -8.77
C LEU A 155 -13.52 2.34 -10.08
N LEU A 156 -13.36 1.55 -11.15
CA LEU A 156 -12.92 2.04 -12.46
C LEU A 156 -13.61 1.33 -13.61
N ARG A 157 -13.66 2.01 -14.76
CA ARG A 157 -14.13 1.41 -16.02
C ARG A 157 -13.17 0.32 -16.46
N ARG A 158 -13.70 -0.81 -16.92
CA ARG A 158 -12.90 -1.94 -17.44
C ARG A 158 -11.95 -1.50 -18.55
N GLU A 159 -12.39 -0.58 -19.42
CA GLU A 159 -11.56 -0.06 -20.52
C GLU A 159 -10.29 0.63 -20.02
N ALA A 160 -10.34 1.34 -18.87
CA ALA A 160 -9.14 1.95 -18.27
C ALA A 160 -8.12 0.90 -17.83
N TRP A 161 -8.58 -0.25 -17.29
CA TRP A 161 -7.71 -1.37 -16.98
C TRP A 161 -7.12 -2.01 -18.25
N GLN A 162 -7.94 -2.19 -19.29
CA GLN A 162 -7.51 -2.78 -20.56
C GLN A 162 -6.50 -1.90 -21.31
N ALA A 163 -6.72 -0.59 -21.35
CA ALA A 163 -5.89 0.37 -22.07
C ALA A 163 -4.43 0.38 -21.60
N VAL A 164 -4.18 0.06 -20.33
CA VAL A 164 -2.83 0.02 -19.76
C VAL A 164 -2.28 -1.39 -19.61
N ASN A 165 -2.93 -2.40 -20.21
CA ASN A 165 -2.60 -3.82 -20.09
C ASN A 165 -2.58 -4.33 -18.64
N GLY A 166 -3.43 -3.76 -17.78
CA GLY A 166 -3.59 -4.17 -16.40
C GLY A 166 -2.41 -3.86 -15.48
N PHE A 167 -2.38 -4.60 -14.38
CA PHE A 167 -1.35 -4.47 -13.33
C PHE A 167 -0.05 -5.18 -13.72
N PRO A 168 1.13 -4.65 -13.28
CA PRO A 168 2.38 -5.42 -13.33
C PRO A 168 2.26 -6.73 -12.55
N GLU A 169 2.56 -7.87 -13.20
CA GLU A 169 2.34 -9.20 -12.61
C GLU A 169 3.53 -9.73 -11.80
N GLU A 170 4.71 -9.18 -12.04
CA GLU A 170 5.99 -9.62 -11.44
C GLU A 170 6.31 -8.96 -10.10
N LEU A 171 5.51 -8.00 -9.66
CA LEU A 171 5.71 -7.26 -8.42
C LEU A 171 4.85 -7.82 -7.28
N ARG A 172 5.44 -7.94 -6.10
CA ARG A 172 4.73 -8.33 -4.88
C ARG A 172 4.14 -7.13 -4.13
N SER A 173 4.54 -5.93 -4.46
CA SER A 173 4.03 -4.66 -3.96
C SER A 173 4.42 -3.54 -4.92
N ALA A 174 3.75 -2.38 -4.84
CA ALA A 174 3.87 -1.24 -5.74
C ALA A 174 3.30 -1.48 -7.16
N GLU A 175 2.71 -2.63 -7.43
CA GLU A 175 1.99 -2.91 -8.67
C GLU A 175 0.78 -1.99 -8.84
N ASP A 176 0.12 -1.67 -7.73
CA ASP A 176 -1.01 -0.75 -7.66
C ASP A 176 -0.61 0.70 -7.97
N LEU A 177 0.52 1.16 -7.44
CA LEU A 177 1.04 2.50 -7.71
C LEU A 177 1.34 2.67 -9.20
N ILE A 178 2.06 1.71 -9.80
CA ILE A 178 2.39 1.74 -11.22
C ILE A 178 1.12 1.68 -12.08
N PHE A 179 0.17 0.83 -11.73
CA PHE A 179 -1.09 0.71 -12.45
C PHE A 179 -1.86 2.03 -12.45
N MET A 180 -2.05 2.63 -11.27
CA MET A 180 -2.77 3.90 -11.14
C MET A 180 -2.08 5.03 -11.88
N ASP A 181 -0.74 5.10 -11.85
CA ASP A 181 0.03 6.09 -12.61
C ASP A 181 -0.09 5.87 -14.12
N ARG A 182 -0.10 4.62 -14.62
CA ARG A 182 -0.33 4.31 -16.03
C ARG A 182 -1.72 4.75 -16.49
N VAL A 183 -2.76 4.48 -15.70
CA VAL A 183 -4.15 4.87 -16.00
C VAL A 183 -4.27 6.39 -16.07
N GLU A 184 -3.67 7.12 -15.13
CA GLU A 184 -3.65 8.59 -15.14
C GLU A 184 -2.90 9.15 -16.36
N ASN A 185 -1.70 8.60 -16.67
CA ASN A 185 -0.90 9.01 -17.82
C ASN A 185 -1.58 8.66 -19.16
N ALA A 186 -2.48 7.69 -19.20
CA ALA A 186 -3.30 7.38 -20.35
C ALA A 186 -4.50 8.36 -20.54
N GLY A 187 -4.63 9.35 -19.64
CA GLY A 187 -5.62 10.42 -19.74
C GLY A 187 -6.97 10.12 -19.09
N TYR A 188 -7.11 9.00 -18.38
CA TYR A 188 -8.34 8.66 -17.67
C TYR A 188 -8.57 9.58 -16.47
N ARG A 189 -9.83 10.00 -16.28
CA ARG A 189 -10.20 10.98 -15.26
C ARG A 189 -10.48 10.35 -13.91
N PHE A 190 -9.67 10.74 -12.91
CA PHE A 190 -9.78 10.34 -11.52
C PHE A 190 -10.61 11.33 -10.70
N VAL A 191 -11.52 10.81 -9.87
CA VAL A 191 -12.31 11.61 -8.92
C VAL A 191 -12.26 10.97 -7.54
N PHE A 192 -12.12 11.82 -6.52
CA PHE A 192 -12.08 11.40 -5.11
C PHE A 192 -13.48 11.38 -4.50
N GLU A 193 -13.81 10.29 -3.77
CA GLU A 193 -15.03 10.17 -2.98
C GLU A 193 -14.69 9.87 -1.51
N PRO A 194 -14.71 10.88 -0.63
CA PRO A 194 -14.29 10.72 0.77
C PRO A 194 -15.19 9.80 1.59
N ARG A 195 -16.46 9.58 1.20
CA ARG A 195 -17.41 8.71 1.90
C ARG A 195 -17.14 7.23 1.64
N ALA A 196 -16.47 6.89 0.54
CA ALA A 196 -16.04 5.52 0.26
C ALA A 196 -14.82 5.17 1.09
N GLN A 197 -15.03 4.96 2.39
CA GLN A 197 -13.95 4.77 3.35
C GLN A 197 -13.66 3.30 3.62
N VAL A 198 -12.37 2.97 3.71
CA VAL A 198 -11.89 1.65 4.15
C VAL A 198 -10.90 1.80 5.30
N HIS A 199 -10.76 0.73 6.08
CA HIS A 199 -9.84 0.69 7.22
C HIS A 199 -8.73 -0.32 6.95
N TRP A 200 -7.49 0.17 7.00
CA TRP A 200 -6.28 -0.62 6.78
C TRP A 200 -5.65 -1.01 8.12
N ASP A 201 -5.51 -2.32 8.37
CA ASP A 201 -4.88 -2.82 9.59
C ASP A 201 -3.35 -2.75 9.50
N LEU A 202 -2.75 -2.03 10.45
CA LEU A 202 -1.30 -1.86 10.54
C LEU A 202 -0.64 -3.08 11.20
N ARG A 203 0.61 -3.34 10.86
CA ARG A 203 1.38 -4.42 11.49
C ARG A 203 1.52 -4.18 12.99
N PRO A 204 1.26 -5.21 13.84
CA PRO A 204 1.14 -5.01 15.29
C PRO A 204 2.48 -4.98 16.05
N THR A 205 3.62 -5.26 15.40
CA THR A 205 4.93 -5.33 16.05
C THR A 205 6.04 -4.74 15.19
N LEU A 206 7.16 -4.33 15.82
CA LEU A 206 8.37 -3.89 15.13
C LEU A 206 8.87 -4.94 14.12
N TRP A 207 8.87 -6.20 14.53
CA TRP A 207 9.36 -7.29 13.67
C TRP A 207 8.49 -7.54 12.45
N SER A 208 7.17 -7.56 12.62
CA SER A 208 6.24 -7.70 11.48
C SER A 208 6.29 -6.49 10.55
N THR A 209 6.47 -5.28 11.10
CA THR A 209 6.70 -4.05 10.34
C THR A 209 8.01 -4.15 9.55
N PHE A 210 9.12 -4.53 10.19
CA PHE A 210 10.41 -4.72 9.52
C PHE A 210 10.31 -5.66 8.33
N LYS A 211 9.79 -6.87 8.55
CA LYS A 211 9.65 -7.87 7.47
C LYS A 211 8.83 -7.33 6.28
N ARG A 212 7.74 -6.63 6.56
CA ARG A 212 6.88 -6.06 5.52
C ARG A 212 7.61 -4.97 4.72
N PHE A 213 8.32 -4.07 5.40
CA PHE A 213 9.03 -2.97 4.75
C PHE A 213 10.29 -3.40 4.01
N VAL A 214 10.95 -4.50 4.38
CA VAL A 214 12.01 -5.12 3.55
C VAL A 214 11.45 -5.53 2.19
N VAL A 215 10.28 -6.19 2.18
CA VAL A 215 9.59 -6.58 0.94
C VAL A 215 9.20 -5.34 0.12
N TYR A 216 8.62 -4.32 0.76
CA TYR A 216 8.25 -3.07 0.09
C TYR A 216 9.48 -2.39 -0.53
N SER A 217 10.57 -2.23 0.22
CA SER A 217 11.78 -1.57 -0.25
C SER A 217 12.38 -2.26 -1.47
N ARG A 218 12.49 -3.60 -1.44
CA ARG A 218 12.98 -4.37 -2.59
C ARG A 218 12.09 -4.20 -3.82
N ASN A 219 10.75 -4.26 -3.66
CA ASN A 219 9.82 -4.12 -4.78
C ASN A 219 9.72 -2.67 -5.28
N ASN A 220 9.82 -1.66 -4.42
CA ASN A 220 9.88 -0.27 -4.85
C ASN A 220 11.07 -0.01 -5.80
N ILE A 221 12.22 -0.64 -5.55
CA ILE A 221 13.37 -0.52 -6.46
C ILE A 221 13.07 -1.23 -7.79
N ARG A 222 12.50 -2.44 -7.75
CA ARG A 222 12.05 -3.18 -8.94
C ARG A 222 11.02 -2.40 -9.76
N ALA A 223 10.20 -1.61 -9.08
CA ALA A 223 9.18 -0.75 -9.65
C ALA A 223 9.74 0.60 -10.19
N GLY A 224 11.06 0.85 -10.10
CA GLY A 224 11.66 2.11 -10.51
C GLY A 224 11.48 3.27 -9.52
N LEU A 225 10.89 3.01 -8.36
CA LEU A 225 10.54 4.03 -7.35
C LEU A 225 11.67 4.34 -6.36
N PHE A 226 12.91 3.92 -6.66
CA PHE A 226 14.08 4.09 -5.77
C PHE A 226 14.28 5.55 -5.32
N ARG A 227 14.17 6.50 -6.24
CA ARG A 227 14.38 7.93 -5.92
C ARG A 227 13.35 8.48 -4.95
N GLN A 228 12.10 8.01 -5.05
CA GLN A 228 11.00 8.48 -4.20
C GLN A 228 11.09 7.94 -2.77
N TRP A 229 11.52 6.68 -2.60
CA TRP A 229 11.38 5.97 -1.33
C TRP A 229 12.71 5.71 -0.60
N GLN A 230 13.78 5.31 -1.32
CA GLN A 230 15.02 4.86 -0.70
C GLN A 230 16.16 5.87 -0.76
N ALA A 231 16.25 6.64 -1.84
CA ALA A 231 17.41 7.50 -2.09
C ALA A 231 17.70 8.48 -0.93
N THR A 232 16.66 9.12 -0.38
CA THR A 232 16.82 10.04 0.76
C THR A 232 17.37 9.32 1.99
N VAL A 233 16.87 8.14 2.31
CA VAL A 233 17.34 7.35 3.47
C VAL A 233 18.79 6.93 3.24
N LEU A 234 19.09 6.31 2.11
CA LEU A 234 20.41 5.73 1.85
C LEU A 234 21.50 6.81 1.69
N PHE A 235 21.25 7.85 0.90
CA PHE A 235 22.28 8.83 0.60
C PHE A 235 22.26 10.02 1.55
N LYS A 236 21.11 10.62 1.80
CA LYS A 236 21.03 11.85 2.59
C LYS A 236 21.24 11.60 4.08
N TYR A 237 20.75 10.48 4.62
CA TYR A 237 20.90 10.19 6.05
C TYR A 237 22.10 9.26 6.29
N TYR A 238 22.03 8.04 5.78
CA TYR A 238 23.04 7.03 6.12
C TYR A 238 24.33 7.19 5.34
N GLY A 239 24.33 7.74 4.12
CA GLY A 239 25.54 8.09 3.39
C GLY A 239 26.37 9.14 4.14
N VAL A 240 25.73 10.21 4.63
CA VAL A 240 26.40 11.23 5.43
C VAL A 240 26.94 10.66 6.74
N LEU A 241 26.15 9.85 7.45
CA LEU A 241 26.61 9.19 8.68
C LEU A 241 27.77 8.23 8.43
N ALA A 242 27.79 7.51 7.33
CA ALA A 242 28.88 6.60 6.97
C ALA A 242 30.18 7.37 6.68
N VAL A 243 30.09 8.48 5.94
CA VAL A 243 31.25 9.37 5.72
C VAL A 243 31.78 9.94 7.03
N LEU A 244 30.88 10.39 7.91
CA LEU A 244 31.25 10.91 9.22
C LEU A 244 31.96 9.83 10.06
N LEU A 245 31.40 8.60 10.09
CA LEU A 245 31.99 7.47 10.80
C LEU A 245 33.38 7.11 10.25
N ALA A 246 33.51 7.04 8.92
CA ALA A 246 34.79 6.76 8.28
C ALA A 246 35.83 7.84 8.60
N ALA A 247 35.48 9.11 8.54
CA ALA A 247 36.38 10.23 8.90
C ALA A 247 36.82 10.12 10.38
N VAL A 248 35.90 9.84 11.30
CA VAL A 248 36.22 9.68 12.72
C VAL A 248 37.17 8.49 12.94
N LEU A 249 36.92 7.35 12.29
CA LEU A 249 37.75 6.15 12.43
C LEU A 249 39.17 6.35 11.88
N ILE A 250 39.30 7.13 10.79
CA ILE A 250 40.61 7.41 10.16
C ILE A 250 41.40 8.45 10.96
N PHE A 251 40.79 9.57 11.35
CA PHE A 251 41.52 10.68 11.91
C PHE A 251 41.56 10.74 13.43
N LYS A 252 40.49 10.29 14.12
CA LYS A 252 40.38 10.35 15.58
C LYS A 252 39.43 9.29 16.15
N PRO A 253 39.81 8.01 16.20
CA PRO A 253 38.94 6.90 16.63
C PRO A 253 38.31 7.06 18.03
N SER A 254 38.93 7.84 18.92
CA SER A 254 38.38 8.14 20.26
C SER A 254 37.05 8.91 20.21
N LEU A 255 36.69 9.50 19.06
CA LEU A 255 35.43 10.22 18.86
C LEU A 255 34.33 9.40 18.20
N VAL A 256 34.43 8.05 18.20
CA VAL A 256 33.42 7.14 17.61
C VAL A 256 32.00 7.34 18.18
N TRP A 257 31.89 7.85 19.41
CA TRP A 257 30.59 8.21 20.00
C TRP A 257 29.88 9.35 19.26
N PHE A 258 30.62 10.23 18.54
CA PHE A 258 30.03 11.38 17.84
C PHE A 258 29.09 10.97 16.69
N PRO A 259 29.44 10.08 15.74
CA PRO A 259 28.49 9.55 14.76
C PRO A 259 27.27 8.87 15.38
N ILE A 260 27.44 8.19 16.52
CA ILE A 260 26.32 7.55 17.26
C ILE A 260 25.38 8.62 17.81
N ALA A 261 25.93 9.66 18.45
CA ALA A 261 25.12 10.79 18.93
C ALA A 261 24.40 11.54 17.79
N ALA A 262 25.09 11.74 16.66
CA ALA A 262 24.50 12.34 15.47
C ALA A 262 23.33 11.48 14.91
N TRP A 263 23.49 10.16 14.89
CA TRP A 263 22.42 9.24 14.49
C TRP A 263 21.22 9.31 15.42
N LEU A 264 21.42 9.29 16.73
CA LEU A 264 20.33 9.40 17.71
C LEU A 264 19.63 10.75 17.62
N LEU A 265 20.37 11.85 17.40
CA LEU A 265 19.81 13.17 17.19
C LEU A 265 18.96 13.21 15.90
N LEU A 266 19.44 12.60 14.81
CA LEU A 266 18.71 12.49 13.56
C LEU A 266 17.39 11.73 13.75
N LEU A 267 17.40 10.59 14.43
CA LEU A 267 16.18 9.81 14.70
C LEU A 267 15.20 10.60 15.58
N THR A 268 15.70 11.28 16.62
CA THR A 268 14.88 12.13 17.50
C THR A 268 14.24 13.28 16.72
N ALA A 269 15.01 13.98 15.88
CA ALA A 269 14.49 15.06 15.05
C ALA A 269 13.42 14.58 14.08
N ARG A 270 13.65 13.43 13.41
CA ARG A 270 12.68 12.82 12.49
C ARG A 270 11.41 12.39 13.21
N ALA A 271 11.52 11.80 14.42
CA ALA A 271 10.37 11.44 15.24
C ALA A 271 9.56 12.67 15.65
N ALA A 272 10.21 13.75 16.08
CA ALA A 272 9.56 15.00 16.43
C ALA A 272 8.82 15.64 15.24
N VAL A 273 9.45 15.62 14.05
CA VAL A 273 8.81 16.09 12.81
C VAL A 273 7.59 15.24 12.45
N ALA A 274 7.69 13.90 12.55
CA ALA A 274 6.57 12.99 12.28
C ALA A 274 5.39 13.24 13.23
N ILE A 275 5.65 13.38 14.52
CA ILE A 275 4.63 13.68 15.54
C ILE A 275 3.98 15.04 15.25
N ARG A 276 4.80 16.08 14.99
CA ARG A 276 4.28 17.43 14.68
C ARG A 276 3.40 17.43 13.43
N ARG A 277 3.80 16.71 12.38
CA ARG A 277 3.06 16.58 11.12
C ARG A 277 1.70 15.92 11.30
N ASN A 278 1.61 14.98 12.24
CA ASN A 278 0.39 14.22 12.52
C ASN A 278 -0.44 14.79 13.70
N ARG A 279 -0.10 15.97 14.24
CA ARG A 279 -0.75 16.53 15.45
C ARG A 279 -2.27 16.72 15.35
N PHE A 280 -2.78 16.98 14.15
CA PHE A 280 -4.22 17.16 13.92
C PHE A 280 -4.96 15.83 13.84
N CYS A 281 -4.31 14.78 13.31
CA CYS A 281 -4.89 13.44 13.26
C CYS A 281 -4.86 12.74 14.61
N TYR A 282 -3.80 13.00 15.40
CA TYR A 282 -3.55 12.37 16.70
C TYR A 282 -3.22 13.42 17.76
N PRO A 283 -4.22 14.23 18.19
CA PRO A 283 -4.00 15.23 19.26
C PRO A 283 -3.52 14.55 20.54
N ALA A 284 -2.57 15.17 21.24
CA ALA A 284 -1.98 14.60 22.44
C ALA A 284 -1.31 15.68 23.32
N SER A 285 -1.21 15.41 24.61
CA SER A 285 -0.44 16.20 25.56
C SER A 285 1.06 16.10 25.32
N LEU A 286 1.85 16.96 25.94
CA LEU A 286 3.31 16.90 25.86
C LEU A 286 3.86 15.54 26.33
N LEU A 287 3.35 15.04 27.48
CA LEU A 287 3.78 13.75 28.03
C LEU A 287 3.47 12.58 27.09
N GLN A 288 2.28 12.57 26.48
CA GLN A 288 1.91 11.57 25.49
C GLN A 288 2.80 11.67 24.24
N ASN A 289 3.18 12.86 23.80
CA ASN A 289 4.08 13.05 22.66
C ASN A 289 5.52 12.62 22.99
N LEU A 290 5.98 12.75 24.23
CA LEU A 290 7.25 12.17 24.67
C LEU A 290 7.21 10.63 24.64
N ALA A 291 6.13 10.03 25.15
CA ALA A 291 5.94 8.58 25.05
C ALA A 291 5.86 8.09 23.59
N ARG A 292 5.16 8.83 22.71
CA ARG A 292 5.15 8.56 21.26
C ARG A 292 6.54 8.67 20.66
N GLY A 293 7.33 9.69 21.04
CA GLY A 293 8.73 9.84 20.59
C GLY A 293 9.58 8.62 20.90
N ALA A 294 9.45 8.07 22.11
CA ALA A 294 10.17 6.86 22.54
C ALA A 294 9.81 5.61 21.69
N MET A 295 8.63 5.56 21.10
CA MET A 295 8.22 4.44 20.21
C MET A 295 8.41 4.77 18.71
N VAL A 296 8.18 6.00 18.27
CA VAL A 296 8.33 6.42 16.87
C VAL A 296 9.79 6.39 16.44
N MET A 297 10.72 6.75 17.33
CA MET A 297 12.14 6.72 17.04
C MET A 297 12.66 5.32 16.66
N PRO A 298 12.45 4.24 17.46
CA PRO A 298 12.84 2.88 17.05
C PRO A 298 12.05 2.40 15.82
N LEU A 299 10.79 2.80 15.63
CA LEU A 299 10.05 2.51 14.39
C LEU A 299 10.76 3.08 13.16
N ILE A 300 11.17 4.35 13.19
CA ILE A 300 11.92 4.98 12.10
C ILE A 300 13.23 4.22 11.84
N ALA A 301 13.98 3.85 12.89
CA ALA A 301 15.20 3.06 12.74
C ALA A 301 14.96 1.69 12.08
N VAL A 302 13.86 1.03 12.45
CA VAL A 302 13.42 -0.25 11.84
C VAL A 302 13.05 -0.07 10.36
N LEU A 303 12.37 1.01 10.00
CA LEU A 303 12.03 1.33 8.60
C LEU A 303 13.28 1.61 7.76
N ASP A 304 14.24 2.34 8.32
CA ASP A 304 15.51 2.63 7.67
C ASP A 304 16.33 1.34 7.47
N ALA A 305 16.42 0.50 8.49
CA ALA A 305 17.06 -0.82 8.38
C ALA A 305 16.40 -1.70 7.32
N ALA A 306 15.06 -1.66 7.24
CA ALA A 306 14.30 -2.38 6.22
C ALA A 306 14.57 -1.82 4.81
N ALA A 307 14.71 -0.50 4.67
CA ALA A 307 15.06 0.14 3.40
C ALA A 307 16.48 -0.27 2.94
N ILE A 308 17.44 -0.30 3.84
CA ILE A 308 18.81 -0.73 3.57
C ILE A 308 18.83 -2.21 3.17
N LEU A 309 18.23 -3.09 3.98
CA LEU A 309 18.22 -4.53 3.71
C LEU A 309 17.48 -4.87 2.41
N GLY A 310 16.35 -4.23 2.14
CA GLY A 310 15.60 -4.41 0.89
C GLY A 310 16.40 -3.99 -0.33
N SER A 311 17.19 -2.90 -0.21
CA SER A 311 18.10 -2.44 -1.27
C SER A 311 19.25 -3.42 -1.50
N ILE A 312 19.84 -3.96 -0.42
CA ILE A 312 20.88 -4.98 -0.52
C ILE A 312 20.33 -6.27 -1.16
N GLN A 313 19.14 -6.71 -0.75
CA GLN A 313 18.50 -7.87 -1.36
C GLN A 313 18.23 -7.68 -2.86
N TRP A 314 17.78 -6.48 -3.26
CA TRP A 314 17.60 -6.17 -4.67
C TRP A 314 18.94 -6.25 -5.42
N LEU A 315 20.00 -5.65 -4.88
CA LEU A 315 21.32 -5.63 -5.50
C LEU A 315 21.86 -7.07 -5.70
N LEU A 316 21.73 -7.91 -4.68
CA LEU A 316 22.27 -9.29 -4.72
C LEU A 316 21.42 -10.27 -5.53
N LEU A 317 20.10 -10.11 -5.54
CA LEU A 317 19.17 -11.11 -6.06
C LEU A 317 18.50 -10.72 -7.38
N ASP A 318 18.31 -9.41 -7.62
CA ASP A 318 17.51 -8.92 -8.73
C ASP A 318 18.32 -8.13 -9.77
N CYS A 319 19.34 -7.37 -9.36
CA CYS A 319 20.06 -6.43 -10.21
C CYS A 319 20.52 -7.08 -11.54
N PHE A 320 21.13 -8.26 -11.47
CA PHE A 320 21.61 -8.97 -12.66
C PHE A 320 20.52 -9.71 -13.44
N ARG A 321 19.39 -10.03 -12.82
CA ARG A 321 18.25 -10.69 -13.48
C ARG A 321 17.32 -9.69 -14.14
N TRP A 322 17.19 -8.50 -13.55
CA TRP A 322 16.31 -7.44 -14.03
C TRP A 322 16.87 -6.74 -15.26
N SER A 323 18.17 -6.47 -15.31
CA SER A 323 18.84 -5.88 -16.48
C SER A 323 18.73 -6.70 -17.78
N ARG A 324 18.40 -7.99 -17.67
CA ARG A 324 18.18 -8.88 -18.82
C ARG A 324 16.74 -8.91 -19.32
N LYS A 325 15.78 -8.35 -18.57
CA LYS A 325 14.33 -8.43 -18.88
C LYS A 325 13.70 -7.10 -19.33
N THR A 326 14.38 -5.99 -19.16
CA THR A 326 13.95 -4.70 -19.70
C THR A 326 14.72 -4.41 -20.98
N PRO A 327 14.10 -4.55 -22.18
CA PRO A 327 14.57 -3.79 -23.32
C PRO A 327 14.36 -2.33 -22.95
N VAL A 328 15.43 -1.55 -23.00
CA VAL A 328 15.36 -0.10 -22.97
C VAL A 328 14.58 0.32 -24.22
N GLU A 329 13.29 0.53 -24.12
CA GLU A 329 12.58 1.41 -25.02
C GLU A 329 13.05 2.82 -24.69
N ALA A 330 14.26 3.15 -25.17
CA ALA A 330 14.68 4.51 -25.36
C ALA A 330 13.72 5.08 -26.42
N GLY A 331 12.68 5.78 -25.96
CA GLY A 331 11.86 6.60 -26.83
C GLY A 331 12.74 7.67 -27.46
N ASN A 332 13.13 7.44 -28.70
CA ASN A 332 13.48 8.50 -29.62
C ASN A 332 12.22 9.32 -29.88
N GLY A 333 12.07 10.40 -29.10
CA GLY A 333 11.18 11.50 -29.43
C GLY A 333 12.01 12.59 -30.07
N ALA A 334 11.95 12.65 -31.39
CA ALA A 334 12.25 13.86 -32.15
C ALA A 334 11.04 14.83 -32.07
#